data_7fc3f6bafecbc4aeacd8a7bc3bc861b5
#
_entry.id   7fc3f6bafecbc4aeacd8a7bc3bc861b5
#
_cell.length_a   1.000
_cell.length_b   1.000
_cell.length_c   1.000
_cell.angle_alpha   90.00
_cell.angle_beta   90.00
_cell.angle_gamma   90.00
#
_symmetry.space_group_name_H-M   'P 1'
#
loop_
_entity.id
_entity.type
_entity.pdbx_description
1 polymer ?
#
loop_
_entity_poly.entity_id
_entity_poly.type
_entity_poly.pdbx_seq_one_letter_code
_entity_poly.pdbx_strand_id
1 'polypeptide(L)'
;MQLGEIARRTVFNLLDRVGGGKLNRIKETNKREIVAGITPEYEQRRLRAIIEHAHEYSAYYRNMDVLTLEDFPVMTKTEYNSHFQEILCDEWKGEEAKKTYKLSTSGSTGSPFTVLCDGDKMNRINMNFISCMELNGFRMGMKRGEFRVWIPGKNTISKWKSFKNNLLMIDISNMGDEALEGICQRIQREKIQVLVAYSSALTALTTYLKKTGRDISKWSVEMIFSMGEALPQPTFEMIREVFGLTAVRSYGNNENGFIAIGMGDMTEYTIDLYNYYIEILKLDSDEPAEPGQLGRIVVTDLYNRAFPMIRYDTGDTGIMDAYLDEAGRKHAVFKEIYGRRGSLMYNCKGEPLSIHVFMNVLINLEGVVHQAKCIQWEKKRYELLLNADRDKINEQEVVDSYRRYLGEEAQIDVTYVDEIPVQASGKRMVCENRCPDYQ
;
A
#
# COMPACT_ATOMS: atom_id res chain seq x y z
N MET A 1 4.66 -23.57 -17.29
CA MET A 1 4.75 -22.27 -18.00
C MET A 1 3.87 -22.34 -19.25
N GLN A 2 2.93 -21.40 -19.41
CA GLN A 2 2.00 -21.42 -20.55
C GLN A 2 2.67 -20.81 -21.80
N LEU A 3 2.39 -21.34 -23.00
CA LEU A 3 2.94 -20.81 -24.26
C LEU A 3 2.69 -19.30 -24.44
N GLY A 4 1.51 -18.82 -24.05
CA GLY A 4 1.17 -17.42 -24.08
C GLY A 4 2.00 -16.52 -23.16
N GLU A 5 2.45 -17.04 -22.01
CA GLU A 5 3.36 -16.37 -21.09
C GLU A 5 4.74 -16.15 -21.74
N ILE A 6 5.29 -17.20 -22.35
CA ILE A 6 6.58 -17.13 -23.05
C ILE A 6 6.53 -16.11 -24.19
N ALA A 7 5.49 -16.18 -25.01
CA ALA A 7 5.31 -15.27 -26.15
C ALA A 7 5.28 -13.80 -25.69
N ARG A 8 4.50 -13.47 -24.65
CA ARG A 8 4.40 -12.09 -24.12
C ARG A 8 5.72 -11.60 -23.54
N ARG A 9 6.42 -12.44 -22.78
CA ARG A 9 7.74 -12.10 -22.25
C ARG A 9 8.74 -11.84 -23.37
N THR A 10 8.74 -12.68 -24.42
CA THR A 10 9.62 -12.50 -25.56
C THR A 10 9.32 -11.19 -26.29
N VAL A 11 8.04 -10.90 -26.53
CA VAL A 11 7.61 -9.63 -27.17
C VAL A 11 8.03 -8.43 -26.31
N PHE A 12 7.78 -8.46 -25.01
CA PHE A 12 8.21 -7.39 -24.09
C PHE A 12 9.72 -7.15 -24.19
N ASN A 13 10.53 -8.22 -24.08
CA ASN A 13 11.99 -8.13 -24.12
C ASN A 13 12.51 -7.61 -25.47
N LEU A 14 11.87 -8.02 -26.58
CA LEU A 14 12.22 -7.54 -27.90
C LEU A 14 11.93 -6.05 -28.07
N LEU A 15 10.72 -5.62 -27.69
CA LEU A 15 10.32 -4.21 -27.76
C LEU A 15 11.16 -3.31 -26.88
N ASP A 16 11.47 -3.77 -25.66
CA ASP A 16 12.35 -3.02 -24.76
C ASP A 16 13.78 -2.92 -25.33
N ARG A 17 14.31 -4.02 -25.89
CA ARG A 17 15.65 -4.01 -26.55
C ARG A 17 15.69 -3.03 -27.71
N VAL A 18 14.66 -2.99 -28.57
CA VAL A 18 14.54 -2.00 -29.66
C VAL A 18 14.47 -0.58 -29.10
N GLY A 19 13.81 -0.37 -27.96
CA GLY A 19 13.74 0.90 -27.21
C GLY A 19 14.97 1.22 -26.35
N GLY A 20 16.10 0.53 -26.53
CA GLY A 20 17.36 0.76 -25.80
C GLY A 20 17.50 0.01 -24.48
N GLY A 21 16.60 -0.95 -24.16
CA GLY A 21 16.68 -1.84 -23.01
C GLY A 21 16.48 -1.16 -21.65
N LYS A 22 15.84 0.01 -21.62
CA LYS A 22 15.71 0.84 -20.41
C LYS A 22 14.86 0.16 -19.34
N LEU A 23 13.73 -0.44 -19.73
CA LEU A 23 12.78 -1.02 -18.78
C LEU A 23 13.36 -2.25 -18.08
N ASN A 24 13.97 -3.15 -18.83
CA ASN A 24 14.65 -4.31 -18.25
C ASN A 24 15.83 -3.88 -17.35
N ARG A 25 16.57 -2.86 -17.73
CA ARG A 25 17.68 -2.33 -16.91
C ARG A 25 17.15 -1.81 -15.57
N ILE A 26 16.08 -1.00 -15.57
CA ILE A 26 15.44 -0.53 -14.34
C ILE A 26 14.98 -1.72 -13.50
N LYS A 27 14.27 -2.66 -14.11
CA LYS A 27 13.71 -3.84 -13.44
C LYS A 27 14.81 -4.68 -12.76
N GLU A 28 15.83 -5.07 -13.50
CA GLU A 28 16.89 -5.93 -12.97
C GLU A 28 17.75 -5.19 -11.92
N THR A 29 17.96 -3.88 -12.08
CA THR A 29 18.64 -3.09 -11.06
C THR A 29 17.79 -3.00 -9.80
N ASN A 30 16.49 -2.71 -9.88
CA ASN A 30 15.60 -2.71 -8.71
C ASN A 30 15.66 -4.04 -7.96
N LYS A 31 15.51 -5.17 -8.67
CA LYS A 31 15.56 -6.50 -8.04
C LYS A 31 16.88 -6.72 -7.29
N ARG A 32 17.99 -6.38 -7.94
CA ARG A 32 19.32 -6.54 -7.33
C ARG A 32 19.45 -5.66 -6.08
N GLU A 33 19.13 -4.38 -6.17
CA GLU A 33 19.37 -3.43 -5.08
C GLU A 33 18.37 -3.63 -3.91
N ILE A 34 17.15 -4.08 -4.16
CA ILE A 34 16.20 -4.45 -3.11
C ILE A 34 16.75 -5.63 -2.28
N VAL A 35 17.36 -6.62 -2.94
CA VAL A 35 17.90 -7.81 -2.25
C VAL A 35 19.27 -7.54 -1.64
N ALA A 36 20.15 -6.89 -2.39
CA ALA A 36 21.54 -6.67 -1.97
C ALA A 36 21.74 -5.44 -1.07
N GLY A 37 20.72 -4.61 -0.88
CA GLY A 37 20.88 -3.31 -0.24
C GLY A 37 21.60 -2.29 -1.13
N ILE A 38 21.72 -1.05 -0.67
CA ILE A 38 22.39 0.04 -1.38
C ILE A 38 23.69 0.44 -0.65
N THR A 39 24.63 1.06 -1.37
CA THR A 39 25.80 1.66 -0.69
C THR A 39 25.43 3.04 -0.14
N PRO A 40 26.01 3.47 1.00
CA PRO A 40 25.81 4.82 1.54
C PRO A 40 26.17 5.93 0.52
N GLU A 41 27.17 5.74 -0.30
CA GLU A 41 27.57 6.69 -1.34
C GLU A 41 26.50 6.80 -2.45
N TYR A 42 25.81 5.69 -2.77
CA TYR A 42 24.69 5.72 -3.70
C TYR A 42 23.54 6.55 -3.14
N GLU A 43 23.15 6.30 -1.88
CA GLU A 43 22.08 7.04 -1.19
C GLU A 43 22.39 8.54 -1.17
N GLN A 44 23.57 8.93 -0.69
CA GLN A 44 24.00 10.33 -0.61
C GLN A 44 24.02 11.00 -1.99
N ARG A 45 24.56 10.32 -3.01
CA ARG A 45 24.61 10.85 -4.37
C ARG A 45 23.21 11.08 -4.94
N ARG A 46 22.27 10.14 -4.71
CA ARG A 46 20.91 10.26 -5.22
C ARG A 46 20.12 11.34 -4.51
N LEU A 47 20.27 11.40 -3.18
CA LEU A 47 19.64 12.43 -2.37
C LEU A 47 20.13 13.83 -2.79
N ARG A 48 21.44 14.01 -2.90
CA ARG A 48 22.02 15.27 -3.39
C ARG A 48 21.49 15.63 -4.78
N ALA A 49 21.44 14.68 -5.71
CA ALA A 49 20.97 14.94 -7.07
C ALA A 49 19.51 15.40 -7.17
N ILE A 50 18.61 14.90 -6.31
CA ILE A 50 17.21 15.37 -6.30
C ILE A 50 17.08 16.72 -5.59
N ILE A 51 17.86 16.98 -4.54
CA ILE A 51 17.89 18.26 -3.84
C ILE A 51 18.41 19.37 -4.77
N GLU A 52 19.57 19.16 -5.43
CA GLU A 52 20.14 20.10 -6.38
C GLU A 52 19.16 20.39 -7.53
N HIS A 53 18.52 19.36 -8.08
CA HIS A 53 17.52 19.52 -9.12
C HIS A 53 16.31 20.33 -8.65
N ALA A 54 15.77 20.02 -7.46
CA ALA A 54 14.64 20.75 -6.89
C ALA A 54 15.00 22.23 -6.67
N HIS A 55 16.18 22.50 -6.14
CA HIS A 55 16.67 23.85 -5.91
C HIS A 55 16.87 24.64 -7.23
N GLU A 56 17.34 23.98 -8.29
CA GLU A 56 17.55 24.63 -9.58
C GLU A 56 16.25 24.92 -10.33
N TYR A 57 15.29 23.97 -10.35
CA TYR A 57 14.16 24.01 -11.27
C TYR A 57 12.79 24.26 -10.60
N SER A 58 12.65 24.14 -9.27
CA SER A 58 11.39 24.39 -8.56
C SER A 58 11.40 25.76 -7.90
N ALA A 59 10.40 26.58 -8.20
CA ALA A 59 10.27 27.90 -7.58
C ALA A 59 10.11 27.84 -6.05
N TYR A 60 9.47 26.78 -5.55
CA TYR A 60 9.26 26.56 -4.12
C TYR A 60 10.59 26.34 -3.39
N TYR A 61 11.43 25.46 -3.91
CA TYR A 61 12.68 25.07 -3.27
C TYR A 61 13.85 26.05 -3.54
N ARG A 62 13.82 26.76 -4.67
CA ARG A 62 14.87 27.73 -5.07
C ARG A 62 15.10 28.85 -4.05
N ASN A 63 14.05 29.25 -3.36
CA ASN A 63 14.12 30.35 -2.39
C ASN A 63 14.42 29.88 -0.97
N MET A 64 14.66 28.60 -0.77
CA MET A 64 15.05 28.04 0.52
C MET A 64 16.58 28.07 0.66
N ASP A 65 17.04 28.56 1.80
CA ASP A 65 18.46 28.45 2.17
C ASP A 65 18.70 27.10 2.82
N VAL A 66 18.73 26.04 1.98
CA VAL A 66 18.83 24.66 2.41
C VAL A 66 20.16 24.06 1.95
N LEU A 67 20.86 23.40 2.85
CA LEU A 67 22.14 22.74 2.61
C LEU A 67 22.05 21.22 2.73
N THR A 68 21.18 20.76 3.62
CA THR A 68 20.99 19.33 3.91
C THR A 68 19.52 18.95 3.80
N LEU A 69 19.20 17.66 3.85
CA LEU A 69 17.82 17.19 3.79
C LEU A 69 17.00 17.70 4.97
N GLU A 70 17.61 17.77 6.14
CA GLU A 70 16.97 18.17 7.40
C GLU A 70 16.50 19.63 7.38
N ASP A 71 17.09 20.46 6.51
CA ASP A 71 16.69 21.87 6.33
C ASP A 71 15.37 21.99 5.56
N PHE A 72 14.95 20.94 4.83
CA PHE A 72 13.68 20.94 4.13
C PHE A 72 12.50 20.71 5.10
N PRO A 73 11.38 21.44 4.95
CA PRO A 73 10.21 21.18 5.76
C PRO A 73 9.62 19.80 5.46
N VAL A 74 9.09 19.15 6.49
CA VAL A 74 8.25 17.98 6.32
C VAL A 74 6.89 18.44 5.82
N MET A 75 6.45 17.95 4.68
CA MET A 75 5.27 18.44 3.99
C MET A 75 4.18 17.37 3.89
N THR A 76 2.97 17.74 4.28
CA THR A 76 1.75 16.93 4.14
C THR A 76 1.16 17.04 2.73
N LYS A 77 0.18 16.19 2.40
CA LYS A 77 -0.61 16.28 1.16
C LYS A 77 -1.26 17.66 0.95
N THR A 78 -1.71 18.28 2.02
CA THR A 78 -2.37 19.58 1.97
C THR A 78 -1.37 20.66 1.56
N GLU A 79 -0.19 20.65 2.14
CA GLU A 79 0.88 21.59 1.81
C GLU A 79 1.40 21.39 0.39
N TYR A 80 1.61 20.13 -0.05
CA TYR A 80 1.95 19.86 -1.44
C TYR A 80 0.89 20.36 -2.43
N ASN A 81 -0.40 20.22 -2.10
CA ASN A 81 -1.48 20.76 -2.93
C ASN A 81 -1.50 22.29 -2.97
N SER A 82 -1.27 22.97 -1.83
CA SER A 82 -1.26 24.45 -1.76
C SER A 82 -0.12 25.07 -2.55
N HIS A 83 1.03 24.38 -2.64
CA HIS A 83 2.22 24.82 -3.36
C HIS A 83 2.44 24.11 -4.69
N PHE A 84 1.40 23.46 -5.24
CA PHE A 84 1.53 22.61 -6.42
C PHE A 84 2.25 23.29 -7.60
N GLN A 85 1.87 24.52 -7.94
CA GLN A 85 2.45 25.24 -9.09
C GLN A 85 3.88 25.70 -8.84
N GLU A 86 4.25 25.91 -7.59
CA GLU A 86 5.58 26.36 -7.18
C GLU A 86 6.57 25.18 -7.12
N ILE A 87 6.07 24.00 -6.67
CA ILE A 87 6.85 22.76 -6.60
C ILE A 87 7.10 22.18 -7.99
N LEU A 88 6.13 22.28 -8.91
CA LEU A 88 6.29 21.82 -10.29
C LEU A 88 7.48 22.52 -10.93
N CYS A 89 8.47 21.73 -11.35
CA CYS A 89 9.68 22.24 -11.96
C CYS A 89 9.42 22.97 -13.28
N ASP A 90 10.17 24.05 -13.52
CA ASP A 90 9.96 24.94 -14.67
C ASP A 90 10.05 24.20 -16.01
N GLU A 91 10.92 23.21 -16.11
CA GLU A 91 11.06 22.35 -17.29
C GLU A 91 9.78 21.57 -17.66
N TRP A 92 8.83 21.42 -16.73
CA TRP A 92 7.59 20.63 -16.88
C TRP A 92 6.35 21.52 -16.86
N LYS A 93 6.49 22.82 -17.12
CA LYS A 93 5.37 23.77 -17.24
C LYS A 93 4.95 23.95 -18.71
N GLY A 94 3.80 24.54 -18.94
CA GLY A 94 3.29 24.83 -20.28
C GLY A 94 3.05 23.57 -21.12
N GLU A 95 3.61 23.52 -22.33
CA GLU A 95 3.46 22.38 -23.26
C GLU A 95 4.15 21.10 -22.75
N GLU A 96 5.25 21.23 -22.03
CA GLU A 96 5.97 20.06 -21.47
C GLU A 96 5.16 19.35 -20.37
N ALA A 97 4.22 20.03 -19.72
CA ALA A 97 3.29 19.40 -18.78
C ALA A 97 2.46 18.28 -19.44
N LYS A 98 2.20 18.34 -20.74
CA LYS A 98 1.50 17.30 -21.50
C LYS A 98 2.28 15.98 -21.59
N LYS A 99 3.58 16.00 -21.34
CA LYS A 99 4.46 14.82 -21.32
C LYS A 99 4.52 14.16 -19.95
N THR A 100 3.89 14.74 -18.94
CA THR A 100 3.84 14.17 -17.59
C THR A 100 2.68 13.20 -17.45
N TYR A 101 2.81 12.32 -16.46
CA TYR A 101 1.76 11.39 -16.02
C TYR A 101 1.16 11.89 -14.72
N LYS A 102 -0.16 12.02 -14.70
CA LYS A 102 -0.89 12.44 -13.51
C LYS A 102 -1.22 11.23 -12.64
N LEU A 103 -0.75 11.26 -11.41
CA LEU A 103 -1.13 10.33 -10.35
C LEU A 103 -2.03 11.06 -9.35
N SER A 104 -3.19 10.50 -9.03
CA SER A 104 -4.12 11.14 -8.10
C SER A 104 -4.61 10.14 -7.06
N THR A 105 -4.70 10.59 -5.81
CA THR A 105 -5.36 9.83 -4.75
C THR A 105 -6.81 10.25 -4.63
N SER A 106 -7.67 9.36 -4.12
CA SER A 106 -9.09 9.66 -3.93
C SER A 106 -9.39 10.64 -2.79
N GLY A 107 -8.37 11.09 -2.04
CA GLY A 107 -8.49 12.04 -0.94
C GLY A 107 -9.42 11.57 0.18
N SER A 108 -8.90 10.94 1.22
CA SER A 108 -9.69 10.62 2.44
C SER A 108 -10.20 11.86 3.17
N THR A 109 -9.65 13.03 2.86
CA THR A 109 -9.99 14.35 3.42
C THR A 109 -10.86 15.20 2.48
N GLY A 110 -11.39 14.62 1.40
CA GLY A 110 -12.28 15.32 0.45
C GLY A 110 -11.58 15.97 -0.75
N SER A 111 -10.31 16.34 -0.66
CA SER A 111 -9.54 16.89 -1.79
C SER A 111 -8.57 15.85 -2.35
N PRO A 112 -8.61 15.55 -3.67
CA PRO A 112 -7.65 14.65 -4.29
C PRO A 112 -6.24 15.23 -4.20
N PHE A 113 -5.27 14.44 -3.77
CA PHE A 113 -3.87 14.80 -3.91
C PHE A 113 -3.39 14.37 -5.30
N THR A 114 -2.77 15.27 -6.02
CA THR A 114 -2.28 15.05 -7.37
C THR A 114 -0.77 15.27 -7.42
N VAL A 115 -0.07 14.34 -8.04
CA VAL A 115 1.36 14.43 -8.33
C VAL A 115 1.57 14.26 -9.83
N LEU A 116 2.47 15.03 -10.41
CA LEU A 116 2.92 14.84 -11.78
C LEU A 116 4.24 14.06 -11.78
N CYS A 117 4.33 13.06 -12.63
CA CYS A 117 5.53 12.27 -12.80
C CYS A 117 6.08 12.42 -14.20
N ASP A 118 7.38 12.57 -14.33
CA ASP A 118 8.04 12.45 -15.62
C ASP A 118 8.07 11.00 -16.14
N GLY A 119 8.46 10.80 -17.38
CA GLY A 119 8.48 9.47 -18.00
C GLY A 119 9.46 8.49 -17.37
N ASP A 120 10.56 8.97 -16.78
CA ASP A 120 11.52 8.11 -16.06
C ASP A 120 10.92 7.60 -14.76
N LYS A 121 10.33 8.49 -13.97
CA LYS A 121 9.62 8.11 -12.73
C LYS A 121 8.47 7.15 -13.01
N MET A 122 7.67 7.39 -14.06
CA MET A 122 6.57 6.47 -14.41
C MET A 122 7.07 5.08 -14.81
N ASN A 123 8.19 5.01 -15.57
CA ASN A 123 8.83 3.73 -15.89
C ASN A 123 9.33 3.02 -14.62
N ARG A 124 9.89 3.76 -13.65
CA ARG A 124 10.35 3.19 -12.39
C ARG A 124 9.20 2.65 -11.55
N ILE A 125 8.09 3.37 -11.42
CA ILE A 125 6.90 2.88 -10.72
C ILE A 125 6.42 1.55 -11.33
N ASN A 126 6.30 1.48 -12.67
CA ASN A 126 5.85 0.29 -13.36
C ASN A 126 6.84 -0.87 -13.21
N MET A 127 8.15 -0.60 -13.35
CA MET A 127 9.16 -1.66 -13.26
C MET A 127 9.44 -2.06 -11.82
N ASN A 128 9.30 -1.17 -10.85
CA ASN A 128 9.36 -1.52 -9.43
C ASN A 128 8.25 -2.50 -9.07
N PHE A 129 7.01 -2.24 -9.46
CA PHE A 129 5.90 -3.20 -9.27
C PHE A 129 6.24 -4.59 -9.84
N ILE A 130 6.74 -4.64 -11.09
CA ILE A 130 7.12 -5.92 -11.71
C ILE A 130 8.31 -6.56 -10.97
N SER A 131 9.30 -5.77 -10.54
CA SER A 131 10.45 -6.25 -9.76
C SER A 131 10.01 -6.91 -8.46
N CYS A 132 9.15 -6.22 -7.71
CA CYS A 132 8.57 -6.72 -6.46
C CYS A 132 7.81 -8.03 -6.65
N MET A 133 7.04 -8.12 -7.72
CA MET A 133 6.34 -9.36 -8.06
C MET A 133 7.32 -10.48 -8.47
N GLU A 134 8.34 -10.17 -9.31
CA GLU A 134 9.31 -11.18 -9.77
C GLU A 134 10.16 -11.73 -8.62
N LEU A 135 10.50 -10.92 -7.61
CA LEU A 135 11.17 -11.36 -6.39
C LEU A 135 10.35 -12.39 -5.60
N ASN A 136 9.03 -12.41 -5.80
CA ASN A 136 8.09 -13.33 -5.16
C ASN A 136 7.52 -14.39 -6.14
N GLY A 137 8.19 -14.67 -7.25
CA GLY A 137 7.83 -15.76 -8.15
C GLY A 137 6.97 -15.40 -9.37
N PHE A 138 6.62 -14.12 -9.56
CA PHE A 138 5.97 -13.67 -10.79
C PHE A 138 6.89 -13.87 -11.99
N ARG A 139 6.31 -14.21 -13.10
CA ARG A 139 7.00 -14.25 -14.40
C ARG A 139 6.28 -13.32 -15.38
N MET A 140 7.04 -12.47 -16.02
CA MET A 140 6.48 -11.56 -17.04
C MET A 140 5.65 -12.33 -18.08
N GLY A 141 4.41 -11.90 -18.28
CA GLY A 141 3.45 -12.56 -19.17
C GLY A 141 2.42 -13.45 -18.48
N MET A 142 2.56 -13.74 -17.18
CA MET A 142 1.51 -14.41 -16.39
C MET A 142 0.20 -13.61 -16.45
N LYS A 143 -0.91 -14.33 -16.42
CA LYS A 143 -2.24 -13.72 -16.44
C LYS A 143 -2.63 -13.21 -15.07
N ARG A 144 -2.83 -11.90 -14.95
CA ARG A 144 -3.19 -11.23 -13.69
C ARG A 144 -4.67 -10.92 -13.64
N GLY A 145 -5.32 -11.21 -12.52
CA GLY A 145 -6.62 -10.65 -12.15
C GLY A 145 -6.40 -9.51 -11.17
N GLU A 146 -6.78 -8.29 -11.54
CA GLU A 146 -6.72 -7.14 -10.63
C GLU A 146 -8.10 -6.86 -10.05
N PHE A 147 -8.21 -7.03 -8.73
CA PHE A 147 -9.41 -6.89 -7.94
C PHE A 147 -9.52 -5.46 -7.42
N ARG A 148 -10.35 -4.67 -8.06
CA ARG A 148 -10.59 -3.26 -7.73
C ARG A 148 -12.06 -2.91 -7.97
N VAL A 149 -12.50 -1.80 -7.39
CA VAL A 149 -13.72 -1.12 -7.83
C VAL A 149 -13.39 -0.40 -9.14
N TRP A 150 -13.90 -0.93 -10.26
CA TRP A 150 -13.63 -0.42 -11.59
C TRP A 150 -14.72 0.55 -12.03
N ILE A 151 -14.37 1.84 -12.12
CA ILE A 151 -15.29 2.92 -12.50
C ILE A 151 -15.06 3.25 -13.97
N PRO A 152 -16.07 3.07 -14.85
CA PRO A 152 -15.98 3.43 -16.27
C PRO A 152 -15.50 4.88 -16.48
N GLY A 153 -14.54 5.06 -17.38
CA GLY A 153 -13.98 6.38 -17.70
C GLY A 153 -13.01 6.96 -16.66
N LYS A 154 -12.90 6.36 -15.46
CA LYS A 154 -12.01 6.87 -14.40
C LYS A 154 -10.75 6.02 -14.23
N ASN A 155 -10.91 4.72 -14.00
CA ASN A 155 -9.78 3.82 -13.74
C ASN A 155 -9.79 2.54 -14.59
N THR A 156 -10.80 2.35 -15.45
CA THR A 156 -10.84 1.23 -16.39
C THR A 156 -9.76 1.36 -17.46
N ILE A 157 -9.21 0.24 -17.87
CA ILE A 157 -8.20 0.17 -18.91
C ILE A 157 -8.81 -0.31 -20.23
N SER A 158 -8.29 0.15 -21.37
CA SER A 158 -8.75 -0.27 -22.68
C SER A 158 -8.53 -1.78 -22.89
N LYS A 159 -9.36 -2.40 -23.72
CA LYS A 159 -9.23 -3.83 -24.09
C LYS A 159 -7.84 -4.14 -24.66
N TRP A 160 -7.26 -3.25 -25.43
CA TRP A 160 -5.90 -3.40 -25.96
C TRP A 160 -4.84 -3.41 -24.85
N LYS A 161 -4.91 -2.46 -23.92
CA LYS A 161 -3.99 -2.40 -22.77
C LYS A 161 -4.14 -3.62 -21.86
N SER A 162 -5.39 -4.08 -21.64
CA SER A 162 -5.71 -5.30 -20.91
C SER A 162 -5.07 -6.53 -21.57
N PHE A 163 -5.23 -6.68 -22.87
CA PHE A 163 -4.64 -7.77 -23.66
C PHE A 163 -3.10 -7.72 -23.64
N LYS A 164 -2.51 -6.54 -23.90
CA LYS A 164 -1.06 -6.34 -23.91
C LYS A 164 -0.42 -6.72 -22.57
N ASN A 165 -1.05 -6.32 -21.47
CA ASN A 165 -0.53 -6.56 -20.11
C ASN A 165 -0.97 -7.91 -19.52
N ASN A 166 -1.73 -8.72 -20.26
CA ASN A 166 -2.37 -9.94 -19.80
C ASN A 166 -3.12 -9.76 -18.48
N LEU A 167 -3.90 -8.70 -18.40
CA LEU A 167 -4.57 -8.26 -17.18
C LEU A 167 -6.09 -8.33 -17.36
N LEU A 168 -6.77 -8.92 -16.38
CA LEU A 168 -8.22 -8.95 -16.26
C LEU A 168 -8.67 -8.04 -15.12
N MET A 169 -9.61 -7.17 -15.42
CA MET A 169 -10.30 -6.37 -14.42
C MET A 169 -11.36 -7.24 -13.72
N ILE A 170 -11.20 -7.47 -12.43
CA ILE A 170 -12.18 -8.13 -11.57
C ILE A 170 -12.81 -7.05 -10.70
N ASP A 171 -14.10 -6.79 -10.90
CA ASP A 171 -14.81 -5.81 -10.11
C ASP A 171 -15.20 -6.39 -8.74
N ILE A 172 -14.95 -5.62 -7.70
CA ILE A 172 -15.20 -5.96 -6.29
C ILE A 172 -16.16 -4.97 -5.62
N SER A 173 -16.94 -4.25 -6.39
CA SER A 173 -17.98 -3.35 -5.86
C SER A 173 -19.06 -4.12 -5.09
N ASN A 174 -19.27 -5.38 -5.45
CA ASN A 174 -20.12 -6.34 -4.75
C ASN A 174 -19.30 -7.60 -4.42
N MET A 175 -19.30 -8.02 -3.15
CA MET A 175 -18.58 -9.19 -2.63
C MET A 175 -19.53 -10.15 -1.89
N GLY A 176 -20.84 -10.11 -2.17
CA GLY A 176 -21.78 -11.10 -1.69
C GLY A 176 -21.56 -12.48 -2.33
N ASP A 177 -22.14 -13.54 -1.75
CA ASP A 177 -21.90 -14.94 -2.13
C ASP A 177 -22.10 -15.20 -3.63
N GLU A 178 -23.13 -14.62 -4.24
CA GLU A 178 -23.38 -14.77 -5.70
C GLU A 178 -22.27 -14.11 -6.55
N ALA A 179 -21.84 -12.91 -6.16
CA ALA A 179 -20.76 -12.20 -6.85
C ALA A 179 -19.42 -12.95 -6.69
N LEU A 180 -19.13 -13.46 -5.49
CA LEU A 180 -17.94 -14.28 -5.21
C LEU A 180 -17.94 -15.57 -6.02
N GLU A 181 -19.09 -16.25 -6.16
CA GLU A 181 -19.23 -17.42 -7.03
C GLU A 181 -18.90 -17.07 -8.49
N GLY A 182 -19.41 -15.94 -8.99
CA GLY A 182 -19.09 -15.43 -10.34
C GLY A 182 -17.61 -15.12 -10.51
N ILE A 183 -16.96 -14.55 -9.50
CA ILE A 183 -15.51 -14.30 -9.47
C ILE A 183 -14.76 -15.63 -9.51
N CYS A 184 -15.13 -16.61 -8.71
CA CYS A 184 -14.51 -17.94 -8.69
C CYS A 184 -14.58 -18.63 -10.06
N GLN A 185 -15.74 -18.62 -10.71
CA GLN A 185 -15.93 -19.17 -12.06
C GLN A 185 -15.03 -18.45 -13.07
N ARG A 186 -14.90 -17.14 -12.93
CA ARG A 186 -14.07 -16.33 -13.82
C ARG A 186 -12.58 -16.61 -13.63
N ILE A 187 -12.10 -16.76 -12.37
CA ILE A 187 -10.70 -17.15 -12.08
C ILE A 187 -10.38 -18.45 -12.78
N GLN A 188 -11.22 -19.45 -12.66
CA GLN A 188 -11.03 -20.78 -13.26
C GLN A 188 -11.10 -20.74 -14.79
N ARG A 189 -12.19 -20.16 -15.35
CA ARG A 189 -12.40 -20.09 -16.80
C ARG A 189 -11.29 -19.35 -17.52
N GLU A 190 -10.87 -18.21 -16.96
CA GLU A 190 -9.85 -17.35 -17.54
C GLU A 190 -8.42 -17.84 -17.23
N LYS A 191 -8.25 -18.87 -16.41
CA LYS A 191 -6.95 -19.40 -15.99
C LYS A 191 -6.05 -18.31 -15.42
N ILE A 192 -6.57 -17.54 -14.47
CA ILE A 192 -5.81 -16.48 -13.81
C ILE A 192 -4.69 -17.12 -12.99
N GLN A 193 -3.46 -16.60 -13.15
CA GLN A 193 -2.28 -17.10 -12.47
C GLN A 193 -1.88 -16.23 -11.27
N VAL A 194 -2.24 -14.96 -11.29
CA VAL A 194 -1.89 -14.01 -10.23
C VAL A 194 -3.13 -13.24 -9.80
N LEU A 195 -3.43 -13.27 -8.51
CA LEU A 195 -4.45 -12.42 -7.90
C LEU A 195 -3.77 -11.19 -7.31
N VAL A 196 -4.05 -10.01 -7.87
CA VAL A 196 -3.58 -8.71 -7.33
C VAL A 196 -4.81 -8.03 -6.74
N ALA A 197 -4.88 -7.93 -5.41
CA ALA A 197 -6.14 -7.57 -4.76
C ALA A 197 -5.94 -6.72 -3.50
N TYR A 198 -6.97 -5.96 -3.14
CA TYR A 198 -7.08 -5.40 -1.80
C TYR A 198 -7.22 -6.52 -0.77
N SER A 199 -6.68 -6.31 0.43
CA SER A 199 -6.74 -7.30 1.51
C SER A 199 -8.17 -7.68 1.88
N SER A 200 -9.09 -6.72 1.90
CA SER A 200 -10.53 -6.95 2.13
C SER A 200 -11.15 -7.90 1.10
N ALA A 201 -10.78 -7.77 -0.16
CA ALA A 201 -11.26 -8.67 -1.20
C ALA A 201 -10.67 -10.09 -1.08
N LEU A 202 -9.40 -10.19 -0.66
CA LEU A 202 -8.77 -11.49 -0.36
C LEU A 202 -9.44 -12.16 0.83
N THR A 203 -9.75 -11.40 1.89
CA THR A 203 -10.50 -11.90 3.04
C THR A 203 -11.85 -12.48 2.61
N ALA A 204 -12.66 -11.71 1.91
CA ALA A 204 -13.97 -12.14 1.46
C ALA A 204 -13.89 -13.38 0.55
N LEU A 205 -12.94 -13.41 -0.39
CA LEU A 205 -12.77 -14.55 -1.30
C LEU A 205 -12.33 -15.81 -0.53
N THR A 206 -11.34 -15.71 0.36
CA THR A 206 -10.84 -16.88 1.11
C THR A 206 -11.85 -17.41 2.08
N THR A 207 -12.61 -16.54 2.77
CA THR A 207 -13.71 -16.95 3.63
C THR A 207 -14.80 -17.67 2.84
N TYR A 208 -15.22 -17.12 1.71
CA TYR A 208 -16.18 -17.77 0.84
C TYR A 208 -15.73 -19.17 0.40
N LEU A 209 -14.47 -19.32 -0.02
CA LEU A 209 -13.89 -20.60 -0.42
C LEU A 209 -13.89 -21.61 0.74
N LYS A 210 -13.52 -21.16 1.94
CA LYS A 210 -13.51 -22.00 3.15
C LYS A 210 -14.91 -22.41 3.57
N LYS A 211 -15.87 -21.46 3.57
CA LYS A 211 -17.28 -21.69 3.89
C LYS A 211 -17.95 -22.70 2.95
N THR A 212 -17.68 -22.60 1.65
CA THR A 212 -18.33 -23.43 0.63
C THR A 212 -17.62 -24.75 0.36
N GLY A 213 -16.37 -24.91 0.80
CA GLY A 213 -15.55 -26.08 0.45
C GLY A 213 -15.30 -26.19 -1.05
N ARG A 214 -15.34 -25.08 -1.79
CA ARG A 214 -15.20 -25.08 -3.24
C ARG A 214 -13.86 -25.69 -3.67
N ASP A 215 -13.92 -26.66 -4.59
CA ASP A 215 -12.74 -27.24 -5.20
C ASP A 215 -12.02 -26.23 -6.11
N ILE A 216 -10.79 -25.89 -5.77
CA ILE A 216 -9.91 -25.02 -6.51
C ILE A 216 -8.75 -25.75 -7.19
N SER A 217 -8.73 -27.08 -7.16
CA SER A 217 -7.66 -27.91 -7.73
C SER A 217 -7.41 -27.66 -9.23
N LYS A 218 -8.40 -27.16 -9.95
CA LYS A 218 -8.32 -26.79 -11.37
C LYS A 218 -7.92 -25.33 -11.61
N TRP A 219 -7.68 -24.56 -10.55
CA TRP A 219 -7.24 -23.17 -10.70
C TRP A 219 -5.76 -23.12 -11.10
N SER A 220 -5.42 -22.07 -11.82
CA SER A 220 -4.03 -21.83 -12.25
C SER A 220 -3.32 -20.79 -11.37
N VAL A 221 -3.87 -20.47 -10.20
CA VAL A 221 -3.31 -19.45 -9.31
C VAL A 221 -1.98 -19.92 -8.75
N GLU A 222 -0.94 -19.15 -9.02
CA GLU A 222 0.45 -19.40 -8.59
C GLU A 222 0.97 -18.32 -7.65
N MET A 223 0.26 -17.17 -7.56
CA MET A 223 0.68 -16.03 -6.74
C MET A 223 -0.52 -15.21 -6.29
N ILE A 224 -0.46 -14.74 -5.05
CA ILE A 224 -1.42 -13.80 -4.46
C ILE A 224 -0.65 -12.58 -3.97
N PHE A 225 -0.99 -11.41 -4.48
CA PHE A 225 -0.36 -10.13 -4.17
C PHE A 225 -1.39 -9.22 -3.50
N SER A 226 -1.17 -8.92 -2.22
CA SER A 226 -2.01 -8.01 -1.44
C SER A 226 -1.51 -6.59 -1.54
N MET A 227 -2.39 -5.63 -1.81
CA MET A 227 -2.04 -4.23 -1.94
C MET A 227 -3.07 -3.30 -1.32
N GLY A 228 -2.63 -2.07 -1.04
CA GLY A 228 -3.50 -0.93 -0.73
C GLY A 228 -4.14 -0.94 0.65
N GLU A 229 -4.10 -2.05 1.36
CA GLU A 229 -4.60 -2.25 2.71
C GLU A 229 -3.67 -3.21 3.45
N ALA A 230 -3.62 -3.10 4.77
CA ALA A 230 -2.93 -4.08 5.60
C ALA A 230 -3.56 -5.47 5.40
N LEU A 231 -2.75 -6.51 5.25
CA LEU A 231 -3.23 -7.89 5.16
C LEU A 231 -3.31 -8.49 6.58
N PRO A 232 -4.54 -8.78 7.08
CA PRO A 232 -4.70 -9.34 8.41
C PRO A 232 -4.04 -10.71 8.53
N GLN A 233 -3.48 -11.01 9.70
CA GLN A 233 -2.82 -12.28 9.94
C GLN A 233 -3.75 -13.50 9.73
N PRO A 234 -5.01 -13.51 10.22
CA PRO A 234 -5.93 -14.60 9.92
C PRO A 234 -6.18 -14.80 8.42
N THR A 235 -6.30 -13.72 7.66
CA THR A 235 -6.45 -13.81 6.19
C THR A 235 -5.20 -14.39 5.53
N PHE A 236 -4.01 -13.97 5.99
CA PHE A 236 -2.75 -14.52 5.51
C PHE A 236 -2.66 -16.03 5.75
N GLU A 237 -3.09 -16.50 6.92
CA GLU A 237 -3.13 -17.92 7.28
C GLU A 237 -4.20 -18.68 6.49
N MET A 238 -5.40 -18.11 6.31
CA MET A 238 -6.44 -18.71 5.46
C MET A 238 -5.98 -18.85 4.00
N ILE A 239 -5.25 -17.86 3.47
CA ILE A 239 -4.68 -17.98 2.11
C ILE A 239 -3.73 -19.17 2.04
N ARG A 240 -2.87 -19.37 3.03
CA ARG A 240 -1.97 -20.55 3.08
C ARG A 240 -2.74 -21.86 3.16
N GLU A 241 -3.79 -21.90 3.98
CA GLU A 241 -4.64 -23.08 4.14
C GLU A 241 -5.37 -23.42 2.83
N VAL A 242 -6.02 -22.44 2.21
CA VAL A 242 -6.89 -22.64 1.05
C VAL A 242 -6.10 -22.83 -0.25
N PHE A 243 -5.08 -22.01 -0.47
CA PHE A 243 -4.34 -22.00 -1.75
C PHE A 243 -3.00 -22.75 -1.68
N GLY A 244 -2.48 -23.04 -0.50
CA GLY A 244 -1.12 -23.54 -0.33
C GLY A 244 -0.04 -22.51 -0.73
N LEU A 245 -0.39 -21.22 -0.78
CA LEU A 245 0.47 -20.13 -1.21
C LEU A 245 0.70 -19.13 -0.09
N THR A 246 1.86 -18.50 -0.09
CA THR A 246 2.14 -17.34 0.75
C THR A 246 1.73 -16.07 0.02
N ALA A 247 0.85 -15.27 0.62
CA ALA A 247 0.46 -13.99 0.05
C ALA A 247 1.61 -12.98 0.16
N VAL A 248 1.93 -12.31 -0.93
CA VAL A 248 2.90 -11.20 -0.93
C VAL A 248 2.24 -9.97 -0.35
N ARG A 249 2.82 -9.43 0.72
CA ARG A 249 2.40 -8.17 1.34
C ARG A 249 3.13 -7.00 0.68
N SER A 250 2.50 -5.85 0.59
CA SER A 250 3.14 -4.65 0.04
C SER A 250 2.70 -3.39 0.78
N TYR A 251 3.62 -2.43 0.85
CA TYR A 251 3.34 -1.08 1.30
C TYR A 251 3.68 -0.08 0.20
N GLY A 252 2.79 0.89 0.01
CA GLY A 252 2.96 1.96 -0.95
C GLY A 252 1.73 2.84 -1.05
N ASN A 253 1.87 3.89 -1.82
CA ASN A 253 0.80 4.83 -2.10
C ASN A 253 0.74 5.18 -3.59
N ASN A 254 -0.31 5.86 -4.02
CA ASN A 254 -0.48 6.17 -5.43
C ASN A 254 0.58 7.15 -5.94
N GLU A 255 1.02 8.07 -5.10
CA GLU A 255 1.95 9.15 -5.43
C GLU A 255 3.38 8.66 -5.63
N ASN A 256 3.83 7.65 -4.90
CA ASN A 256 5.19 7.10 -4.98
C ASN A 256 5.24 5.77 -5.74
N GLY A 257 4.19 4.94 -5.63
CA GLY A 257 4.18 3.54 -6.03
C GLY A 257 4.48 2.62 -4.83
N PHE A 258 5.09 1.46 -5.07
CA PHE A 258 5.47 0.53 -4.00
C PHE A 258 6.75 1.00 -3.32
N ILE A 259 6.71 1.15 -2.00
CA ILE A 259 7.81 1.62 -1.14
C ILE A 259 8.48 0.44 -0.46
N ALA A 260 7.70 -0.57 -0.07
CA ALA A 260 8.23 -1.76 0.60
C ALA A 260 7.41 -3.01 0.26
N ILE A 261 8.06 -4.17 0.37
CA ILE A 261 7.47 -5.46 0.00
C ILE A 261 7.86 -6.56 0.99
N GLY A 262 6.91 -7.42 1.30
CA GLY A 262 7.18 -8.67 2.01
C GLY A 262 7.90 -9.65 1.10
N MET A 263 8.88 -10.35 1.62
CA MET A 263 9.68 -11.36 0.93
C MET A 263 9.37 -12.74 1.50
N GLY A 264 8.71 -13.60 0.70
CA GLY A 264 8.36 -14.95 1.15
C GLY A 264 7.50 -14.96 2.43
N ASP A 265 7.90 -15.73 3.42
CA ASP A 265 7.20 -15.88 4.72
C ASP A 265 7.57 -14.81 5.76
N MET A 266 8.42 -13.83 5.40
CA MET A 266 8.83 -12.77 6.33
C MET A 266 7.64 -11.90 6.74
N THR A 267 7.55 -11.56 8.01
CA THR A 267 6.53 -10.64 8.53
C THR A 267 6.85 -9.18 8.22
N GLU A 268 8.11 -8.88 8.02
CA GLU A 268 8.66 -7.56 7.74
C GLU A 268 8.53 -7.19 6.27
N TYR A 269 8.63 -5.88 5.99
CA TYR A 269 8.60 -5.36 4.63
C TYR A 269 9.98 -4.80 4.26
N THR A 270 10.66 -5.41 3.30
CA THR A 270 11.90 -4.88 2.74
C THR A 270 11.64 -3.57 2.01
N ILE A 271 12.34 -2.52 2.42
CA ILE A 271 12.18 -1.17 1.87
C ILE A 271 13.00 -1.02 0.58
N ASP A 272 12.42 -0.40 -0.43
CA ASP A 272 13.11 -0.05 -1.67
C ASP A 272 13.95 1.23 -1.49
N LEU A 273 15.10 1.10 -0.88
CA LEU A 273 16.06 2.19 -0.69
C LEU A 273 16.70 2.68 -2.03
N TYR A 274 16.56 1.92 -3.10
CA TYR A 274 17.08 2.31 -4.41
C TYR A 274 16.28 3.46 -5.02
N ASN A 275 14.96 3.50 -4.77
CA ASN A 275 14.07 4.53 -5.31
C ASN A 275 13.66 5.59 -4.28
N TYR A 276 13.78 5.30 -2.99
CA TYR A 276 13.28 6.18 -1.91
C TYR A 276 14.31 6.33 -0.78
N TYR A 277 14.32 7.52 -0.20
CA TYR A 277 14.90 7.76 1.10
C TYR A 277 13.78 7.83 2.12
N ILE A 278 13.89 7.07 3.21
CA ILE A 278 12.84 6.94 4.22
C ILE A 278 13.35 7.44 5.55
N GLU A 279 12.55 8.28 6.19
CA GLU A 279 12.73 8.75 7.56
C GLU A 279 11.58 8.24 8.43
N ILE A 280 11.88 7.93 9.68
CA ILE A 280 10.87 7.77 10.73
C ILE A 280 11.04 8.95 11.67
N LEU A 281 10.03 9.82 11.71
CA LEU A 281 10.03 10.98 12.57
C LEU A 281 9.08 10.77 13.76
N LYS A 282 9.33 11.45 14.87
CA LYS A 282 8.44 11.42 16.03
C LYS A 282 7.00 11.78 15.63
N LEU A 283 6.02 11.32 16.39
CA LEU A 283 4.61 11.56 16.07
C LEU A 283 4.20 13.03 16.19
N ASP A 284 4.89 13.77 17.05
CA ASP A 284 4.57 15.14 17.46
C ASP A 284 5.61 16.20 17.04
N SER A 285 6.72 15.77 16.42
CA SER A 285 7.76 16.69 15.93
C SER A 285 8.45 16.17 14.68
N ASP A 286 9.24 17.01 14.01
CA ASP A 286 10.03 16.64 12.84
C ASP A 286 11.42 16.08 13.20
N GLU A 287 11.63 15.76 14.48
CA GLU A 287 12.84 15.08 14.92
C GLU A 287 12.81 13.58 14.57
N PRO A 288 13.96 12.97 14.27
CA PRO A 288 14.05 11.53 14.09
C PRO A 288 13.53 10.76 15.30
N ALA A 289 12.76 9.69 15.04
CA ALA A 289 12.40 8.72 16.08
C ALA A 289 13.62 7.85 16.42
N GLU A 290 13.68 7.36 17.65
CA GLU A 290 14.72 6.41 18.04
C GLU A 290 14.58 5.09 17.24
N PRO A 291 15.67 4.37 16.97
CA PRO A 291 15.61 3.07 16.30
C PRO A 291 14.63 2.12 16.99
N GLY A 292 13.72 1.54 16.21
CA GLY A 292 12.67 0.65 16.74
C GLY A 292 11.48 1.37 17.39
N GLN A 293 11.47 2.68 17.43
CA GLN A 293 10.34 3.47 17.92
C GLN A 293 9.30 3.70 16.82
N LEU A 294 8.02 3.72 17.22
CA LEU A 294 6.93 4.12 16.33
C LEU A 294 7.04 5.60 15.97
N GLY A 295 6.94 5.89 14.68
CA GLY A 295 6.93 7.27 14.19
C GLY A 295 6.18 7.44 12.86
N ARG A 296 6.21 8.67 12.34
CA ARG A 296 5.63 9.03 11.03
C ARG A 296 6.54 8.57 9.91
N ILE A 297 5.96 7.96 8.89
CA ILE A 297 6.70 7.55 7.68
C ILE A 297 6.79 8.75 6.74
N VAL A 298 8.01 9.26 6.58
CA VAL A 298 8.32 10.37 5.68
C VAL A 298 9.18 9.86 4.53
N VAL A 299 8.83 10.24 3.30
CA VAL A 299 9.42 9.72 2.08
C VAL A 299 9.99 10.84 1.23
N THR A 300 11.25 10.70 0.82
CA THR A 300 11.83 11.49 -0.26
C THR A 300 11.96 10.62 -1.51
N ASP A 301 11.29 11.04 -2.59
CA ASP A 301 11.38 10.39 -3.90
C ASP A 301 12.70 10.78 -4.60
N LEU A 302 13.56 9.81 -4.86
CA LEU A 302 14.90 10.06 -5.42
C LEU A 302 14.90 10.27 -6.94
N TYR A 303 13.74 10.21 -7.62
CA TYR A 303 13.71 10.17 -9.09
C TYR A 303 12.65 11.03 -9.77
N ASN A 304 11.64 11.52 -9.08
CA ASN A 304 10.62 12.37 -9.71
C ASN A 304 11.16 13.79 -9.95
N ARG A 305 11.58 14.07 -11.17
CA ARG A 305 12.10 15.40 -11.53
C ARG A 305 11.01 16.39 -11.92
N ALA A 306 9.84 15.91 -12.34
CA ALA A 306 8.76 16.84 -12.69
C ALA A 306 8.17 17.51 -11.44
N PHE A 307 8.02 16.75 -10.36
CA PHE A 307 7.41 17.19 -9.11
C PHE A 307 8.19 16.59 -7.93
N PRO A 308 9.32 17.20 -7.53
CA PRO A 308 10.15 16.66 -6.45
C PRO A 308 9.38 16.58 -5.14
N MET A 309 9.27 15.37 -4.60
CA MET A 309 8.67 15.13 -3.30
C MET A 309 9.78 14.87 -2.28
N ILE A 310 10.16 15.92 -1.55
CA ILE A 310 11.22 15.92 -0.54
C ILE A 310 10.54 15.97 0.83
N ARG A 311 10.88 15.03 1.72
CA ARG A 311 10.31 14.89 3.08
C ARG A 311 8.78 14.90 3.11
N TYR A 312 8.17 14.07 2.24
CA TYR A 312 6.73 13.93 2.17
C TYR A 312 6.20 13.07 3.32
N ASP A 313 5.42 13.67 4.22
CA ASP A 313 4.66 12.94 5.25
C ASP A 313 3.51 12.17 4.59
N THR A 314 3.63 10.86 4.55
CA THR A 314 2.62 9.98 3.94
C THR A 314 1.30 9.99 4.71
N GLY A 315 1.32 10.43 5.96
CA GLY A 315 0.24 10.31 6.93
C GLY A 315 0.11 8.92 7.52
N ASP A 316 1.01 8.00 7.19
CA ASP A 316 1.07 6.66 7.76
C ASP A 316 2.16 6.60 8.86
N THR A 317 2.02 5.64 9.78
CA THR A 317 2.95 5.42 10.88
C THR A 317 3.51 4.01 10.85
N GLY A 318 4.73 3.84 11.34
CA GLY A 318 5.40 2.55 11.35
C GLY A 318 6.66 2.53 12.19
N ILE A 319 7.23 1.33 12.32
CA ILE A 319 8.50 1.06 12.96
C ILE A 319 9.47 0.56 11.89
N MET A 320 10.63 1.18 11.80
CA MET A 320 11.67 0.82 10.84
C MET A 320 12.95 0.41 11.57
N ASP A 321 13.58 -0.63 11.03
CA ASP A 321 14.98 -0.95 11.32
C ASP A 321 15.84 -0.74 10.07
N ALA A 322 17.04 -0.22 10.28
CA ALA A 322 18.05 -0.09 9.24
C ALA A 322 19.41 -0.58 9.76
N TYR A 323 20.14 -1.29 8.92
CA TYR A 323 21.44 -1.84 9.27
C TYR A 323 22.38 -1.87 8.05
N LEU A 324 23.68 -1.97 8.34
CA LEU A 324 24.69 -2.27 7.32
C LEU A 324 25.04 -3.75 7.38
N ASP A 325 25.13 -4.38 6.21
CA ASP A 325 25.64 -5.75 6.12
C ASP A 325 27.17 -5.79 6.17
N GLU A 326 27.74 -6.99 6.11
CA GLU A 326 29.21 -7.21 6.16
C GLU A 326 29.95 -6.53 4.98
N ALA A 327 29.25 -6.29 3.87
CA ALA A 327 29.78 -5.58 2.70
C ALA A 327 29.62 -4.05 2.81
N GLY A 328 29.08 -3.54 3.92
CA GLY A 328 28.80 -2.13 4.14
C GLY A 328 27.60 -1.61 3.36
N ARG A 329 26.70 -2.47 2.91
CA ARG A 329 25.48 -2.08 2.21
C ARG A 329 24.34 -1.87 3.19
N LYS A 330 23.59 -0.78 2.99
CA LYS A 330 22.45 -0.41 3.81
C LYS A 330 21.22 -1.20 3.40
N HIS A 331 20.60 -1.81 4.39
CA HIS A 331 19.27 -2.43 4.31
C HIS A 331 18.33 -1.71 5.24
N ALA A 332 17.05 -1.69 4.91
CA ALA A 332 16.01 -1.24 5.82
C ALA A 332 14.74 -2.08 5.65
N VAL A 333 14.05 -2.28 6.75
CA VAL A 333 12.78 -3.01 6.80
C VAL A 333 11.77 -2.24 7.66
N PHE A 334 10.52 -2.23 7.25
CA PHE A 334 9.46 -1.92 8.19
C PHE A 334 9.15 -3.19 8.99
N LYS A 335 9.33 -3.11 10.30
CA LYS A 335 8.92 -4.15 11.26
C LYS A 335 7.41 -4.23 11.35
N GLU A 336 6.79 -3.06 11.41
CA GLU A 336 5.34 -2.92 11.49
C GLU A 336 4.88 -1.62 10.84
N ILE A 337 3.71 -1.65 10.21
CA ILE A 337 3.04 -0.51 9.62
C ILE A 337 1.65 -0.42 10.25
N TYR A 338 1.41 0.66 10.99
CA TYR A 338 0.17 0.87 11.74
C TYR A 338 -0.94 1.53 10.89
N GLY A 339 -0.58 2.06 9.71
CA GLY A 339 -1.49 2.78 8.82
C GLY A 339 -1.63 4.25 9.19
N ARG A 340 -2.77 4.86 8.87
CA ARG A 340 -2.98 6.30 9.02
C ARG A 340 -2.83 6.78 10.45
N ARG A 341 -2.10 7.90 10.65
CA ARG A 341 -1.95 8.54 11.97
C ARG A 341 -3.30 8.84 12.63
N GLY A 342 -4.29 9.33 11.88
CA GLY A 342 -5.65 9.55 12.40
C GLY A 342 -6.46 8.29 12.69
N SER A 343 -5.93 7.09 12.37
CA SER A 343 -6.50 5.79 12.71
C SER A 343 -5.65 5.03 13.72
N LEU A 344 -4.57 5.63 14.23
CA LEU A 344 -3.73 5.04 15.27
C LEU A 344 -4.51 5.03 16.57
N MET A 345 -4.86 3.84 17.03
CA MET A 345 -5.58 3.62 18.28
C MET A 345 -4.58 3.35 19.40
N TYR A 346 -5.01 3.58 20.64
CA TYR A 346 -4.21 3.27 21.81
C TYR A 346 -5.02 2.40 22.78
N ASN A 347 -4.37 1.50 23.48
CA ASN A 347 -5.00 0.76 24.56
C ASN A 347 -5.10 1.61 25.85
N CYS A 348 -5.70 1.05 26.90
CA CYS A 348 -5.88 1.74 28.19
C CYS A 348 -4.57 2.12 28.88
N LYS A 349 -3.43 1.51 28.49
CA LYS A 349 -2.10 1.83 28.99
C LYS A 349 -1.40 2.92 28.18
N GLY A 350 -2.00 3.39 27.08
CA GLY A 350 -1.40 4.35 26.16
C GLY A 350 -0.44 3.72 25.17
N GLU A 351 -0.47 2.40 24.99
CA GLU A 351 0.33 1.70 24.00
C GLU A 351 -0.38 1.74 22.65
N PRO A 352 0.30 2.04 21.53
CA PRO A 352 -0.30 2.10 20.20
C PRO A 352 -0.74 0.71 19.76
N LEU A 353 -1.89 0.66 19.07
CA LEU A 353 -2.46 -0.56 18.51
C LEU A 353 -2.44 -0.50 16.98
N SER A 354 -1.91 -1.54 16.38
CA SER A 354 -1.96 -1.73 14.93
C SER A 354 -3.41 -1.90 14.45
N ILE A 355 -3.72 -1.35 13.28
CA ILE A 355 -5.00 -1.57 12.58
C ILE A 355 -5.30 -3.07 12.38
N HIS A 356 -4.28 -3.90 12.30
CA HIS A 356 -4.40 -5.36 12.19
C HIS A 356 -5.16 -5.98 13.36
N VAL A 357 -5.05 -5.43 14.57
CA VAL A 357 -5.77 -5.89 15.75
C VAL A 357 -7.29 -5.84 15.49
N PHE A 358 -7.77 -4.70 15.00
CA PHE A 358 -9.19 -4.47 14.73
C PHE A 358 -9.70 -5.33 13.56
N MET A 359 -8.89 -5.48 12.52
CA MET A 359 -9.19 -6.37 11.40
C MET A 359 -9.23 -7.85 11.83
N ASN A 360 -8.33 -8.26 12.71
CA ASN A 360 -8.29 -9.64 13.23
C ASN A 360 -9.54 -9.96 14.07
N VAL A 361 -9.97 -9.02 14.91
CA VAL A 361 -11.21 -9.20 15.70
C VAL A 361 -12.40 -9.39 14.78
N LEU A 362 -12.54 -8.57 13.73
CA LEU A 362 -13.62 -8.69 12.74
C LEU A 362 -13.66 -10.05 12.05
N ILE A 363 -12.49 -10.53 11.61
CA ILE A 363 -12.41 -11.83 10.91
C ILE A 363 -12.81 -12.97 11.83
N ASN A 364 -12.43 -12.92 13.10
CA ASN A 364 -12.80 -13.95 14.08
C ASN A 364 -14.30 -13.94 14.44
N LEU A 365 -14.99 -12.83 14.16
CA LEU A 365 -16.44 -12.68 14.37
C LEU A 365 -17.26 -12.83 13.07
N GLU A 366 -16.62 -13.32 12.01
CA GLU A 366 -17.25 -13.46 10.70
C GLU A 366 -18.43 -14.44 10.75
N GLY A 367 -19.46 -14.11 9.96
CA GLY A 367 -20.73 -14.85 9.93
C GLY A 367 -21.79 -14.32 10.90
N VAL A 368 -21.39 -13.46 11.85
CA VAL A 368 -22.30 -12.79 12.79
C VAL A 368 -22.19 -11.28 12.68
N VAL A 369 -20.96 -10.75 12.55
CA VAL A 369 -20.67 -9.34 12.33
C VAL A 369 -20.34 -9.11 10.87
N HIS A 370 -21.10 -8.27 10.19
CA HIS A 370 -20.89 -7.92 8.79
C HIS A 370 -19.88 -6.77 8.64
N GLN A 371 -19.98 -5.78 9.54
CA GLN A 371 -19.10 -4.62 9.57
C GLN A 371 -18.91 -4.15 11.02
N ALA A 372 -17.71 -3.71 11.37
CA ALA A 372 -17.49 -3.00 12.61
C ALA A 372 -16.47 -1.87 12.44
N LYS A 373 -16.59 -0.86 13.32
CA LYS A 373 -15.65 0.23 13.44
C LYS A 373 -15.50 0.61 14.90
N CYS A 374 -14.28 0.57 15.42
CA CYS A 374 -13.95 1.02 16.75
C CYS A 374 -13.52 2.49 16.72
N ILE A 375 -14.13 3.33 17.55
CA ILE A 375 -13.80 4.76 17.68
C ILE A 375 -13.28 4.98 19.09
N GLN A 376 -12.10 5.56 19.23
CA GLN A 376 -11.54 5.97 20.51
C GLN A 376 -11.92 7.43 20.77
N TRP A 377 -12.73 7.70 21.81
CA TRP A 377 -13.14 9.04 22.21
C TRP A 377 -12.26 9.64 23.30
N GLU A 378 -11.80 8.79 24.22
CA GLU A 378 -10.92 9.14 25.34
C GLU A 378 -9.92 8.02 25.60
N LYS A 379 -8.93 8.22 26.47
CA LYS A 379 -7.88 7.21 26.77
C LYS A 379 -8.39 5.81 27.08
N LYS A 380 -9.57 5.71 27.73
CA LYS A 380 -10.17 4.44 28.12
C LYS A 380 -11.61 4.27 27.61
N ARG A 381 -12.10 5.21 26.79
CA ARG A 381 -13.46 5.17 26.28
C ARG A 381 -13.50 4.96 24.78
N TYR A 382 -14.22 3.95 24.38
CA TYR A 382 -14.34 3.49 23.00
C TYR A 382 -15.81 3.30 22.63
N GLU A 383 -16.13 3.54 21.36
CA GLU A 383 -17.42 3.21 20.79
C GLU A 383 -17.23 2.19 19.67
N LEU A 384 -18.03 1.14 19.68
CA LEU A 384 -18.02 0.10 18.69
C LEU A 384 -19.29 0.19 17.84
N LEU A 385 -19.14 0.71 16.61
CA LEU A 385 -20.23 0.67 15.63
C LEU A 385 -20.30 -0.72 15.03
N LEU A 386 -21.45 -1.37 15.10
CA LEU A 386 -21.68 -2.72 14.60
C LEU A 386 -22.82 -2.76 13.58
N ASN A 387 -22.53 -3.32 12.40
CA ASN A 387 -23.55 -3.88 11.53
C ASN A 387 -23.49 -5.40 11.70
N ALA A 388 -24.53 -5.97 12.31
CA ALA A 388 -24.56 -7.38 12.67
C ALA A 388 -26.02 -7.91 12.79
N ASP A 389 -26.16 -9.21 12.68
CA ASP A 389 -27.43 -9.92 12.92
C ASP A 389 -27.71 -9.96 14.43
N ARG A 390 -28.50 -9.00 14.93
CA ARG A 390 -28.76 -8.82 16.38
C ARG A 390 -29.25 -10.08 17.08
N ASP A 391 -30.03 -10.90 16.40
CA ASP A 391 -30.59 -12.13 16.96
C ASP A 391 -29.55 -13.28 17.05
N LYS A 392 -28.42 -13.15 16.41
CA LYS A 392 -27.36 -14.17 16.36
C LYS A 392 -26.08 -13.75 17.08
N ILE A 393 -25.97 -12.47 17.46
CA ILE A 393 -24.76 -11.93 18.07
C ILE A 393 -24.79 -12.09 19.59
N ASN A 394 -23.69 -12.54 20.14
CA ASN A 394 -23.40 -12.36 21.56
C ASN A 394 -22.57 -11.07 21.72
N GLU A 395 -23.25 -9.97 22.04
CA GLU A 395 -22.61 -8.65 22.18
C GLU A 395 -21.46 -8.67 23.18
N GLN A 396 -21.61 -9.40 24.30
CA GLN A 396 -20.55 -9.51 25.30
C GLN A 396 -19.30 -10.19 24.73
N GLU A 397 -19.45 -11.21 23.91
CA GLU A 397 -18.33 -11.90 23.26
C GLU A 397 -17.59 -10.98 22.28
N VAL A 398 -18.33 -10.14 21.57
CA VAL A 398 -17.75 -9.12 20.69
C VAL A 398 -16.97 -8.10 21.50
N VAL A 399 -17.57 -7.54 22.54
CA VAL A 399 -16.93 -6.57 23.44
C VAL A 399 -15.67 -7.16 24.07
N ASP A 400 -15.72 -8.40 24.54
CA ASP A 400 -14.58 -9.08 25.15
C ASP A 400 -13.45 -9.34 24.14
N SER A 401 -13.78 -9.57 22.87
CA SER A 401 -12.80 -9.71 21.80
C SER A 401 -12.01 -8.42 21.56
N TYR A 402 -12.66 -7.27 21.65
CA TYR A 402 -11.99 -5.97 21.59
C TYR A 402 -11.25 -5.66 22.90
N ARG A 403 -11.83 -5.96 24.07
CA ARG A 403 -11.24 -5.69 25.39
C ARG A 403 -9.91 -6.41 25.59
N ARG A 404 -9.71 -7.60 25.00
CA ARG A 404 -8.41 -8.32 25.03
C ARG A 404 -7.25 -7.48 24.55
N TYR A 405 -7.48 -6.57 23.60
CA TYR A 405 -6.46 -5.69 23.03
C TYR A 405 -6.50 -4.29 23.62
N LEU A 406 -7.69 -3.75 23.88
CA LEU A 406 -7.86 -2.41 24.44
C LEU A 406 -7.50 -2.35 25.92
N GLY A 407 -7.59 -3.46 26.64
CA GLY A 407 -7.34 -3.57 28.08
C GLY A 407 -8.63 -3.76 28.88
N GLU A 408 -8.51 -4.38 30.05
CA GLU A 408 -9.64 -4.72 30.95
C GLU A 408 -10.45 -3.49 31.40
N GLU A 409 -9.78 -2.33 31.51
CA GLU A 409 -10.38 -1.06 31.94
C GLU A 409 -11.13 -0.33 30.80
N ALA A 410 -11.15 -0.89 29.59
CA ALA A 410 -11.80 -0.28 28.45
C ALA A 410 -13.31 -0.20 28.64
N GLN A 411 -13.81 1.02 28.61
CA GLN A 411 -15.25 1.33 28.56
C GLN A 411 -15.66 1.30 27.08
N ILE A 412 -16.44 0.30 26.68
CA ILE A 412 -16.82 0.07 25.28
C ILE A 412 -18.32 0.22 25.17
N ASP A 413 -18.78 1.30 24.54
CA ASP A 413 -20.17 1.51 24.17
C ASP A 413 -20.44 0.84 22.82
N VAL A 414 -21.56 0.08 22.68
CA VAL A 414 -21.92 -0.58 21.42
C VAL A 414 -23.09 0.16 20.77
N THR A 415 -22.91 0.57 19.53
CA THR A 415 -23.93 1.21 18.70
C THR A 415 -24.18 0.39 17.44
N TYR A 416 -25.41 -0.06 17.23
CA TYR A 416 -25.79 -0.78 16.03
C TYR A 416 -26.16 0.17 14.91
N VAL A 417 -25.59 -0.10 13.73
CA VAL A 417 -25.81 0.68 12.51
C VAL A 417 -26.19 -0.23 11.34
N ASP A 418 -26.96 0.29 10.39
CA ASP A 418 -27.35 -0.47 9.21
C ASP A 418 -26.19 -0.61 8.21
N GLU A 419 -25.31 0.38 8.16
CA GLU A 419 -24.11 0.38 7.32
C GLU A 419 -23.02 1.26 7.90
N ILE A 420 -21.75 0.83 7.76
CA ILE A 420 -20.57 1.66 7.97
C ILE A 420 -20.12 2.17 6.60
N PRO A 421 -20.20 3.50 6.34
CA PRO A 421 -19.93 4.06 5.02
C PRO A 421 -18.51 3.77 4.54
N VAL A 422 -18.36 3.52 3.25
CA VAL A 422 -17.05 3.49 2.59
C VAL A 422 -16.53 4.90 2.39
N GLN A 423 -15.22 5.07 2.54
CA GLN A 423 -14.57 6.33 2.17
C GLN A 423 -14.62 6.55 0.64
N ALA A 424 -14.32 7.78 0.19
CA ALA A 424 -14.20 8.09 -1.24
C ALA A 424 -13.15 7.22 -1.98
N SER A 425 -12.24 6.59 -1.23
CA SER A 425 -11.25 5.63 -1.72
C SER A 425 -11.83 4.23 -2.03
N GLY A 426 -13.08 3.96 -1.65
CA GLY A 426 -13.67 2.62 -1.69
C GLY A 426 -13.28 1.73 -0.50
N LYS A 427 -12.55 2.26 0.49
CA LYS A 427 -12.11 1.54 1.69
C LYS A 427 -13.04 1.80 2.86
N ARG A 428 -13.21 0.82 3.76
CA ARG A 428 -13.89 1.01 5.05
C ARG A 428 -12.85 1.21 6.15
N MET A 429 -13.10 2.18 7.04
CA MET A 429 -12.31 2.35 8.25
C MET A 429 -12.81 1.36 9.31
N VAL A 430 -11.90 0.57 9.85
CA VAL A 430 -12.18 -0.37 10.95
C VAL A 430 -11.85 0.23 12.32
N CYS A 431 -11.12 1.33 12.36
CA CYS A 431 -10.84 2.09 13.57
C CYS A 431 -10.64 3.57 13.28
N GLU A 432 -10.91 4.42 14.26
CA GLU A 432 -10.74 5.88 14.20
C GLU A 432 -10.39 6.42 15.59
N ASN A 433 -9.35 7.26 15.66
CA ASN A 433 -8.99 7.91 16.90
C ASN A 433 -9.53 9.36 16.91
N ARG A 434 -10.39 9.67 17.87
CA ARG A 434 -10.95 11.01 18.15
C ARG A 434 -10.57 11.50 19.55
N CYS A 435 -9.67 10.79 20.23
CA CYS A 435 -9.20 11.19 21.55
C CYS A 435 -8.32 12.43 21.44
N PRO A 436 -8.68 13.54 22.11
CA PRO A 436 -7.89 14.78 22.04
C PRO A 436 -6.47 14.63 22.58
N ASP A 437 -6.26 13.70 23.52
CA ASP A 437 -4.95 13.45 24.15
C ASP A 437 -3.94 12.79 23.21
N TYR A 438 -4.39 12.30 22.05
CA TYR A 438 -3.57 11.56 21.06
C TYR A 438 -3.64 12.18 19.64
N GLN A 439 -4.21 13.36 19.51
CA GLN A 439 -4.29 14.11 18.23
C GLN A 439 -3.09 15.03 18.01
#